data_fdb2f502de3116dbed4d4ba7051384cb
#
_entry.id   fdb2f502de3116dbed4d4ba7051384cb
#
_cell.length_a   1.000
_cell.length_b   1.000
_cell.length_c   1.000
_cell.angle_alpha   90.00
_cell.angle_beta   90.00
_cell.angle_gamma   90.00
#
_symmetry.space_group_name_H-M   'P 1'
#
loop_
_entity.id
_entity.type
_entity.pdbx_description
1 polymer ?
#
loop_
_entity_poly.entity_id
_entity_poly.type
_entity_poly.pdbx_seq_one_letter_code
_entity_poly.pdbx_strand_id
1 'polypeptide(L)'
;MMCGNTVFPGAGSGNGIRRSPGRGNGAGSGSTRRRRIAARIAALFIAMASIVSLAACGSTSSSSHVIKIGIKFDQPGVGYKKRDSYSGFDVEVGRYIAHKLGYKDYEIVWVEAPSKQRETMLQNGDVDMIIASYSITSDRKKTIDFAGPYLVAGQDLLVRKDNTSIHGPQDLNGKRLCSVTGSTSATVIKKRYASKVQLMEQPSYAECATALFSGIVDAVTTDDIILAGLASNARGRLKLVGKPFTQEYYGIGIQKNKNSKVFAQKIDAAVNDMVKTGTWMRAIKNSTAGSGYSPDPQYNPPVAREGE
;
A
#
# COMPACT_ATOMS: atom_id res chain seq x y z
N MET A 1 -12.45 -48.34 13.74
CA MET A 1 -12.16 -49.24 12.61
C MET A 1 -10.87 -48.72 12.00
N MET A 2 -9.80 -49.36 12.37
CA MET A 2 -8.89 -50.27 11.65
C MET A 2 -8.10 -49.48 10.60
N CYS A 3 -6.84 -49.23 10.88
CA CYS A 3 -5.62 -50.08 10.68
C CYS A 3 -5.22 -50.12 9.21
N GLY A 4 -4.04 -49.73 8.91
CA GLY A 4 -2.98 -50.57 8.46
C GLY A 4 -1.68 -49.86 8.10
N ASN A 5 -0.72 -50.21 8.89
CA ASN A 5 0.76 -50.13 8.70
C ASN A 5 1.23 -51.08 7.57
N THR A 6 2.40 -50.80 7.00
CA THR A 6 3.56 -51.75 6.77
C THR A 6 4.69 -50.97 6.09
N VAL A 7 5.83 -50.71 6.67
CA VAL A 7 7.00 -51.53 7.15
C VAL A 7 7.87 -52.12 6.01
N PHE A 8 9.14 -51.64 5.98
CA PHE A 8 10.45 -52.10 5.49
C PHE A 8 10.63 -53.63 5.24
N PRO A 9 11.74 -54.21 4.71
CA PRO A 9 13.15 -53.78 4.70
C PRO A 9 13.98 -54.22 3.45
N GLY A 10 15.27 -54.00 3.48
CA GLY A 10 16.24 -55.05 3.20
C GLY A 10 17.56 -54.65 2.51
N ALA A 11 18.59 -54.92 3.22
CA ALA A 11 19.99 -54.75 2.97
C ALA A 11 20.63 -55.84 2.06
N GLY A 12 21.90 -55.59 1.63
CA GLY A 12 22.82 -56.58 1.05
C GLY A 12 24.02 -55.87 0.40
N SER A 13 25.10 -55.73 0.91
CA SER A 13 26.33 -56.45 1.28
C SER A 13 27.00 -57.26 0.15
N GLY A 14 28.29 -57.02 -0.10
CA GLY A 14 29.20 -57.92 -0.84
C GLY A 14 30.42 -57.21 -1.43
N ASN A 15 31.48 -57.11 -0.69
CA ASN A 15 32.82 -57.70 -0.75
C ASN A 15 33.50 -57.88 -2.13
N GLY A 16 34.64 -57.22 -2.33
CA GLY A 16 35.96 -57.89 -2.22
C GLY A 16 36.72 -57.99 -3.54
N ILE A 17 37.94 -57.55 -3.61
CA ILE A 17 39.16 -58.31 -3.80
C ILE A 17 40.28 -57.40 -4.38
N ARG A 18 41.40 -57.46 -3.66
CA ARG A 18 42.73 -56.90 -3.98
C ARG A 18 43.37 -57.56 -5.21
N ARG A 19 44.32 -56.88 -5.86
CA ARG A 19 45.68 -57.36 -6.21
C ARG A 19 46.53 -56.26 -6.85
N SER A 20 47.71 -56.02 -6.28
CA SER A 20 48.99 -55.50 -6.86
C SER A 20 49.90 -56.70 -7.17
N PRO A 21 51.15 -56.52 -7.70
CA PRO A 21 51.84 -55.40 -8.33
C PRO A 21 52.59 -55.84 -9.63
N GLY A 22 53.19 -54.89 -10.34
CA GLY A 22 54.13 -55.18 -11.44
C GLY A 22 55.17 -54.05 -11.65
N ARG A 23 56.38 -54.36 -11.39
CA ARG A 23 57.58 -53.51 -11.51
C ARG A 23 58.09 -53.57 -12.94
N GLY A 24 58.54 -52.44 -13.53
CA GLY A 24 59.28 -52.41 -14.78
C GLY A 24 60.10 -51.11 -14.93
N ASN A 25 61.40 -51.25 -14.83
CA ASN A 25 62.48 -50.27 -15.01
C ASN A 25 62.61 -49.89 -16.52
N GLY A 26 62.94 -48.67 -16.81
CA GLY A 26 63.39 -48.21 -18.13
C GLY A 26 63.92 -46.79 -18.10
N ALA A 27 65.24 -46.62 -18.12
CA ALA A 27 65.93 -45.34 -18.17
C ALA A 27 65.78 -44.61 -19.51
N GLY A 28 65.70 -43.28 -19.51
CA GLY A 28 65.74 -42.43 -20.67
C GLY A 28 66.02 -40.97 -20.27
N SER A 29 67.29 -40.62 -20.24
CA SER A 29 67.86 -39.29 -20.07
C SER A 29 67.55 -38.39 -21.25
N GLY A 30 67.15 -37.15 -20.99
CA GLY A 30 67.29 -36.08 -21.98
C GLY A 30 65.97 -35.32 -22.35
N SER A 31 65.61 -34.33 -21.55
CA SER A 31 64.99 -33.08 -21.99
C SER A 31 64.33 -32.26 -20.89
N THR A 32 65.04 -32.11 -19.80
CA THR A 32 64.49 -31.34 -18.63
C THR A 32 64.45 -29.83 -18.85
N ARG A 33 65.11 -29.31 -19.87
CA ARG A 33 65.14 -27.85 -20.13
C ARG A 33 63.93 -27.35 -20.94
N ARG A 34 63.46 -28.12 -21.92
CA ARG A 34 62.25 -27.73 -22.69
C ARG A 34 60.94 -27.87 -21.92
N ARG A 35 60.83 -28.82 -21.01
CA ARG A 35 59.63 -29.00 -20.17
C ARG A 35 59.45 -27.89 -19.14
N ARG A 36 60.51 -27.24 -18.66
CA ARG A 36 60.42 -26.14 -17.69
C ARG A 36 59.97 -24.84 -18.31
N ILE A 37 60.21 -24.59 -19.59
CA ILE A 37 59.75 -23.40 -20.30
C ILE A 37 58.25 -23.55 -20.67
N ALA A 38 57.85 -24.73 -21.16
CA ALA A 38 56.44 -25.00 -21.47
C ALA A 38 55.53 -24.97 -20.20
N ALA A 39 56.04 -25.47 -19.08
CA ALA A 39 55.30 -25.41 -17.80
C ALA A 39 55.14 -23.99 -17.23
N ARG A 40 56.12 -23.10 -17.47
CA ARG A 40 56.04 -21.69 -17.07
C ARG A 40 55.10 -20.86 -17.94
N ILE A 41 55.03 -21.16 -19.22
CA ILE A 41 54.06 -20.48 -20.16
C ILE A 41 52.66 -20.97 -19.87
N ALA A 42 52.43 -22.26 -19.65
CA ALA A 42 51.13 -22.79 -19.26
C ALA A 42 50.63 -22.24 -17.89
N ALA A 43 51.52 -22.06 -16.92
CA ALA A 43 51.16 -21.46 -15.62
C ALA A 43 50.80 -19.95 -15.73
N LEU A 44 51.44 -19.21 -16.66
CA LEU A 44 51.06 -17.79 -16.91
C LEU A 44 49.71 -17.67 -17.60
N PHE A 45 49.35 -18.55 -18.53
CA PHE A 45 48.02 -18.53 -19.16
C PHE A 45 46.89 -18.95 -18.22
N ILE A 46 47.13 -19.86 -17.31
CA ILE A 46 46.15 -20.26 -16.27
C ILE A 46 45.98 -19.14 -15.24
N ALA A 47 47.00 -18.41 -14.85
CA ALA A 47 46.92 -17.28 -13.94
C ALA A 47 46.16 -16.08 -14.61
N MET A 48 46.35 -15.85 -15.89
CA MET A 48 45.65 -14.78 -16.61
C MET A 48 44.19 -15.12 -16.88
N ALA A 49 43.82 -16.38 -17.10
CA ALA A 49 42.44 -16.83 -17.23
C ALA A 49 41.65 -16.76 -15.91
N SER A 50 42.34 -16.88 -14.76
CA SER A 50 41.72 -16.80 -13.42
C SER A 50 41.34 -15.36 -13.02
N ILE A 51 41.98 -14.34 -13.57
CA ILE A 51 41.70 -12.91 -13.27
C ILE A 51 40.48 -12.42 -14.04
N VAL A 52 40.18 -12.99 -15.21
CA VAL A 52 38.98 -12.59 -16.01
C VAL A 52 37.68 -13.19 -15.44
N SER A 53 37.77 -14.27 -14.62
CA SER A 53 36.58 -14.93 -14.06
C SER A 53 36.04 -14.27 -12.79
N LEU A 54 36.77 -13.35 -12.14
CA LEU A 54 36.30 -12.61 -10.95
C LEU A 54 35.52 -11.32 -11.29
N ALA A 55 35.52 -10.90 -12.56
CA ALA A 55 34.78 -9.70 -12.98
C ALA A 55 33.31 -9.98 -13.41
N ALA A 56 32.86 -11.24 -13.41
CA ALA A 56 31.53 -11.64 -13.90
C ALA A 56 30.51 -11.97 -12.81
N CYS A 57 30.82 -11.77 -11.53
CA CYS A 57 29.85 -11.85 -10.42
C CYS A 57 29.60 -10.50 -9.78
N GLY A 58 29.54 -9.44 -10.57
CA GLY A 58 28.79 -8.26 -10.25
C GLY A 58 27.31 -8.58 -10.51
N SER A 59 26.69 -9.35 -9.60
CA SER A 59 25.23 -9.33 -9.50
C SER A 59 24.85 -7.89 -9.20
N THR A 60 24.61 -7.10 -10.25
CA THR A 60 23.72 -5.96 -10.14
C THR A 60 22.40 -6.54 -9.67
N SER A 61 22.22 -6.58 -8.35
CA SER A 61 20.87 -6.53 -7.79
C SER A 61 20.25 -5.27 -8.41
N SER A 62 19.59 -5.40 -9.55
CA SER A 62 18.66 -4.41 -9.98
C SER A 62 17.58 -4.44 -8.89
N SER A 63 17.79 -3.64 -7.82
CA SER A 63 16.70 -3.23 -6.98
C SER A 63 15.69 -2.69 -7.97
N SER A 64 14.59 -3.42 -8.15
CA SER A 64 13.51 -2.95 -9.02
C SER A 64 13.19 -1.54 -8.53
N HIS A 65 13.45 -0.54 -9.39
CA HIS A 65 13.18 0.85 -9.06
C HIS A 65 11.67 1.04 -9.07
N VAL A 66 11.02 0.59 -7.99
CA VAL A 66 9.57 0.65 -7.81
C VAL A 66 9.24 1.44 -6.56
N ILE A 67 8.09 2.12 -6.58
CA ILE A 67 7.49 2.76 -5.42
C ILE A 67 6.18 2.04 -5.07
N LYS A 68 6.05 1.63 -3.81
CA LYS A 68 4.87 0.98 -3.29
C LYS A 68 3.96 2.00 -2.62
N ILE A 69 2.77 2.19 -3.15
CA ILE A 69 1.80 3.17 -2.66
C ILE A 69 0.57 2.44 -2.11
N GLY A 70 0.34 2.60 -0.81
CA GLY A 70 -0.86 2.09 -0.15
C GLY A 70 -2.07 2.97 -0.45
N ILE A 71 -3.15 2.37 -0.99
CA ILE A 71 -4.43 3.03 -1.25
C ILE A 71 -5.59 2.17 -0.75
N LYS A 72 -6.78 2.74 -0.68
CA LYS A 72 -8.00 1.95 -0.51
C LYS A 72 -8.38 1.28 -1.83
N PHE A 73 -8.98 0.07 -1.74
CA PHE A 73 -9.47 -0.66 -2.92
C PHE A 73 -10.99 -0.63 -3.04
N ASP A 74 -11.69 -0.15 -2.01
CA ASP A 74 -13.12 -0.26 -1.80
C ASP A 74 -13.88 1.09 -1.86
N GLN A 75 -13.20 2.19 -2.20
CA GLN A 75 -13.77 3.54 -2.17
C GLN A 75 -13.88 4.14 -3.58
N PRO A 76 -15.02 3.96 -4.29
CA PRO A 76 -15.24 4.55 -5.61
C PRO A 76 -15.05 6.07 -5.61
N GLY A 77 -14.31 6.57 -6.59
CA GLY A 77 -13.99 8.00 -6.69
C GLY A 77 -12.80 8.44 -5.82
N VAL A 78 -12.35 7.64 -4.87
CA VAL A 78 -11.23 7.96 -3.95
C VAL A 78 -10.06 7.02 -4.18
N GLY A 79 -10.12 5.80 -3.68
CA GLY A 79 -9.17 4.73 -3.90
C GLY A 79 -9.93 3.46 -4.28
N TYR A 80 -9.93 3.10 -5.54
CA TYR A 80 -10.78 2.03 -6.05
C TYR A 80 -10.03 1.09 -6.98
N LYS A 81 -10.13 -0.21 -6.70
CA LYS A 81 -9.63 -1.26 -7.58
C LYS A 81 -10.79 -1.94 -8.31
N LYS A 82 -10.72 -1.99 -9.63
CA LYS A 82 -11.66 -2.72 -10.47
C LYS A 82 -10.90 -3.61 -11.41
N ARG A 83 -10.91 -4.94 -11.16
CA ARG A 83 -10.04 -5.92 -11.83
C ARG A 83 -8.57 -5.50 -11.67
N ASP A 84 -7.86 -5.23 -12.76
CA ASP A 84 -6.44 -4.84 -12.76
C ASP A 84 -6.22 -3.33 -12.86
N SER A 85 -7.30 -2.53 -12.79
CA SER A 85 -7.21 -1.07 -12.86
C SER A 85 -7.45 -0.41 -11.51
N TYR A 86 -6.72 0.68 -11.29
CA TYR A 86 -6.84 1.52 -10.10
C TYR A 86 -7.31 2.91 -10.53
N SER A 87 -8.25 3.49 -9.77
CA SER A 87 -8.86 4.78 -10.09
C SER A 87 -9.30 5.52 -8.82
N GLY A 88 -9.51 6.81 -8.95
CA GLY A 88 -9.96 7.68 -7.89
C GLY A 88 -8.93 8.74 -7.52
N PHE A 89 -9.34 9.69 -6.68
CA PHE A 89 -8.54 10.87 -6.39
C PHE A 89 -7.22 10.54 -5.69
N ASP A 90 -7.21 9.60 -4.74
CA ASP A 90 -5.99 9.12 -4.06
C ASP A 90 -5.00 8.49 -5.05
N VAL A 91 -5.52 7.76 -6.06
CA VAL A 91 -4.70 7.17 -7.13
C VAL A 91 -4.07 8.26 -8.00
N GLU A 92 -4.83 9.29 -8.38
CA GLU A 92 -4.32 10.41 -9.16
C GLU A 92 -3.26 11.23 -8.40
N VAL A 93 -3.48 11.47 -7.10
CA VAL A 93 -2.49 12.10 -6.22
C VAL A 93 -1.23 11.25 -6.12
N GLY A 94 -1.38 9.95 -5.89
CA GLY A 94 -0.24 9.02 -5.79
C GLY A 94 0.57 8.94 -7.07
N ARG A 95 -0.09 8.84 -8.23
CA ARG A 95 0.56 8.85 -9.54
C ARG A 95 1.33 10.15 -9.78
N TYR A 96 0.70 11.29 -9.47
CA TYR A 96 1.33 12.60 -9.63
C TYR A 96 2.60 12.73 -8.78
N ILE A 97 2.52 12.35 -7.51
CA ILE A 97 3.67 12.37 -6.59
C ILE A 97 4.76 11.42 -7.10
N ALA A 98 4.43 10.19 -7.48
CA ALA A 98 5.39 9.23 -8.01
C ALA A 98 6.13 9.78 -9.24
N HIS A 99 5.43 10.40 -10.19
CA HIS A 99 6.05 11.04 -11.36
C HIS A 99 6.99 12.18 -10.97
N LYS A 100 6.62 13.02 -10.00
CA LYS A 100 7.50 14.09 -9.49
C LYS A 100 8.74 13.55 -8.74
N LEU A 101 8.64 12.36 -8.19
CA LEU A 101 9.77 11.64 -7.58
C LEU A 101 10.63 10.87 -8.60
N GLY A 102 10.24 10.87 -9.91
CA GLY A 102 11.00 10.26 -11.00
C GLY A 102 10.56 8.85 -11.40
N TYR A 103 9.49 8.31 -10.80
CA TYR A 103 8.94 7.01 -11.14
C TYR A 103 7.99 7.11 -12.34
N LYS A 104 7.94 6.06 -13.15
CA LYS A 104 7.00 5.87 -14.25
C LYS A 104 5.81 5.03 -13.82
N ASP A 105 4.71 5.01 -14.59
CA ASP A 105 3.49 4.28 -14.22
C ASP A 105 3.74 2.79 -13.94
N TYR A 106 4.59 2.14 -14.72
CA TYR A 106 4.92 0.72 -14.54
C TYR A 106 5.84 0.43 -13.34
N GLU A 107 6.39 1.46 -12.71
CA GLU A 107 7.21 1.39 -11.49
C GLU A 107 6.36 1.64 -10.23
N ILE A 108 5.06 1.96 -10.38
CA ILE A 108 4.14 2.13 -9.25
C ILE A 108 3.48 0.81 -8.92
N VAL A 109 3.67 0.36 -7.69
CA VAL A 109 3.00 -0.82 -7.14
C VAL A 109 1.91 -0.36 -6.18
N TRP A 110 0.65 -0.56 -6.56
CA TRP A 110 -0.50 -0.25 -5.71
C TRP A 110 -0.75 -1.38 -4.72
N VAL A 111 -0.80 -1.05 -3.44
CA VAL A 111 -1.00 -1.99 -2.33
C VAL A 111 -2.29 -1.65 -1.60
N GLU A 112 -3.10 -2.66 -1.26
CA GLU A 112 -4.28 -2.43 -0.43
C GLU A 112 -3.88 -2.01 0.98
N ALA A 113 -4.41 -0.87 1.46
CA ALA A 113 -4.12 -0.33 2.77
C ALA A 113 -5.41 -0.20 3.62
N PRO A 114 -5.87 -1.31 4.24
CA PRO A 114 -7.02 -1.27 5.14
C PRO A 114 -6.76 -0.33 6.31
N SER A 115 -7.81 0.39 6.76
CA SER A 115 -7.66 1.46 7.76
C SER A 115 -6.92 1.04 9.04
N LYS A 116 -7.14 -0.19 9.51
CA LYS A 116 -6.49 -0.73 10.72
C LYS A 116 -5.01 -1.07 10.53
N GLN A 117 -4.55 -1.26 9.29
CA GLN A 117 -3.20 -1.77 9.01
C GLN A 117 -2.21 -0.68 8.59
N ARG A 118 -2.69 0.54 8.29
CA ARG A 118 -1.88 1.61 7.67
C ARG A 118 -0.63 1.95 8.46
N GLU A 119 -0.75 2.14 9.77
CA GLU A 119 0.38 2.47 10.63
C GLU A 119 1.42 1.34 10.62
N THR A 120 0.98 0.08 10.76
CA THR A 120 1.87 -1.09 10.77
C THR A 120 2.56 -1.30 9.42
N MET A 121 1.84 -1.13 8.31
CA MET A 121 2.42 -1.24 6.96
C MET A 121 3.55 -0.22 6.73
N LEU A 122 3.38 1.01 7.21
CA LEU A 122 4.43 2.04 7.14
C LEU A 122 5.60 1.72 8.06
N GLN A 123 5.33 1.28 9.29
CA GLN A 123 6.38 0.94 10.25
C GLN A 123 7.24 -0.23 9.78
N ASN A 124 6.64 -1.23 9.13
CA ASN A 124 7.33 -2.39 8.58
C ASN A 124 8.06 -2.09 7.26
N GLY A 125 7.73 -0.99 6.56
CA GLY A 125 8.24 -0.71 5.22
C GLY A 125 7.58 -1.57 4.13
N ASP A 126 6.36 -2.06 4.38
CA ASP A 126 5.58 -2.81 3.38
C ASP A 126 5.19 -1.92 2.21
N VAL A 127 5.07 -0.60 2.46
CA VAL A 127 4.81 0.46 1.51
C VAL A 127 5.70 1.68 1.79
N ASP A 128 5.98 2.47 0.75
CA ASP A 128 6.78 3.69 0.86
C ASP A 128 5.95 4.88 1.34
N MET A 129 4.68 4.93 0.93
CA MET A 129 3.71 5.93 1.38
C MET A 129 2.28 5.37 1.32
N ILE A 130 1.36 5.99 2.07
CA ILE A 130 -0.07 5.66 2.07
C ILE A 130 -0.88 6.91 1.75
N ILE A 131 -1.72 6.81 0.71
CA ILE A 131 -2.69 7.80 0.26
C ILE A 131 -4.05 7.12 0.22
N ALA A 132 -4.76 7.14 1.35
CA ALA A 132 -5.88 6.23 1.58
C ALA A 132 -6.97 6.90 2.44
N SER A 133 -7.45 8.11 2.01
CA SER A 133 -8.36 8.93 2.82
C SER A 133 -7.88 9.00 4.27
N TYR A 134 -6.64 9.41 4.46
CA TYR A 134 -5.92 9.21 5.70
C TYR A 134 -5.87 10.48 6.54
N SER A 135 -6.87 10.68 7.42
CA SER A 135 -6.93 11.84 8.32
C SER A 135 -5.66 11.96 9.16
N ILE A 136 -5.05 13.13 9.14
CA ILE A 136 -3.92 13.51 10.00
C ILE A 136 -4.45 13.66 11.43
N THR A 137 -3.93 12.88 12.38
CA THR A 137 -4.29 12.99 13.80
C THR A 137 -3.05 12.99 14.68
N SER A 138 -3.17 13.58 15.87
CA SER A 138 -2.08 13.58 16.86
C SER A 138 -1.68 12.16 17.27
N ASP A 139 -2.64 11.22 17.35
CA ASP A 139 -2.34 9.84 17.73
C ASP A 139 -1.53 9.13 16.62
N ARG A 140 -1.89 9.31 15.36
CA ARG A 140 -1.15 8.75 14.22
C ARG A 140 0.25 9.35 14.08
N LYS A 141 0.39 10.66 14.32
CA LYS A 141 1.70 11.35 14.33
C LYS A 141 2.67 10.82 15.41
N LYS A 142 2.23 10.06 16.38
CA LYS A 142 3.12 9.41 17.37
C LYS A 142 3.94 8.29 16.72
N THR A 143 3.38 7.59 15.74
CA THR A 143 3.93 6.35 15.17
C THR A 143 4.41 6.48 13.73
N ILE A 144 3.85 7.42 12.97
CA ILE A 144 4.21 7.70 11.57
C ILE A 144 4.32 9.20 11.35
N ASP A 145 4.90 9.61 10.22
CA ASP A 145 4.90 11.00 9.79
C ASP A 145 3.92 11.21 8.64
N PHE A 146 3.55 12.46 8.38
CA PHE A 146 2.65 12.87 7.31
C PHE A 146 3.25 13.99 6.46
N ALA A 147 2.95 13.94 5.17
CA ALA A 147 3.01 15.08 4.25
C ALA A 147 1.57 15.55 3.93
N GLY A 148 1.41 16.74 3.40
CA GLY A 148 0.10 17.33 3.08
C GLY A 148 -0.36 18.35 4.11
N PRO A 149 -1.68 18.66 4.14
CA PRO A 149 -2.78 17.86 3.57
C PRO A 149 -2.90 17.99 2.05
N TYR A 150 -3.52 16.97 1.41
CA TYR A 150 -3.84 17.00 -0.02
C TYR A 150 -5.34 17.18 -0.31
N LEU A 151 -6.20 17.00 0.69
CA LEU A 151 -7.66 17.24 0.66
C LEU A 151 -8.15 17.56 2.06
N VAL A 152 -9.17 18.41 2.17
CA VAL A 152 -9.98 18.57 3.39
C VAL A 152 -11.38 18.08 3.09
N ALA A 153 -11.75 16.95 3.70
CA ALA A 153 -13.08 16.37 3.63
C ALA A 153 -13.90 16.69 4.87
N GLY A 154 -15.17 16.37 4.89
CA GLY A 154 -16.03 16.50 6.06
C GLY A 154 -16.71 15.18 6.41
N GLN A 155 -16.73 14.77 7.67
CA GLN A 155 -17.48 13.60 8.09
C GLN A 155 -18.98 13.85 7.93
N ASP A 156 -19.71 12.89 7.33
CA ASP A 156 -21.15 12.94 7.11
C ASP A 156 -21.80 11.56 7.38
N LEU A 157 -23.03 11.41 7.05
CA LEU A 157 -23.84 10.20 7.19
C LEU A 157 -24.40 9.76 5.85
N LEU A 158 -24.36 8.46 5.59
CA LEU A 158 -25.05 7.80 4.49
C LEU A 158 -26.23 7.01 5.04
N VAL A 159 -27.39 7.20 4.45
CA VAL A 159 -28.63 6.54 4.85
C VAL A 159 -29.36 5.96 3.63
N ARG A 160 -30.32 5.08 3.82
CA ARG A 160 -31.19 4.64 2.74
C ARG A 160 -32.02 5.81 2.19
N LYS A 161 -32.38 5.75 0.93
CA LYS A 161 -33.10 6.83 0.21
C LYS A 161 -34.42 7.21 0.90
N ASP A 162 -35.13 6.23 1.46
CA ASP A 162 -36.40 6.36 2.17
C ASP A 162 -36.28 6.80 3.63
N ASN A 163 -35.05 6.93 4.14
CA ASN A 163 -34.85 7.38 5.53
C ASN A 163 -35.33 8.83 5.72
N THR A 164 -36.15 9.00 6.77
CA THR A 164 -36.73 10.31 7.17
C THR A 164 -36.47 10.64 8.64
N SER A 165 -35.66 9.84 9.35
CA SER A 165 -35.47 9.97 10.79
C SER A 165 -34.03 10.35 11.20
N ILE A 166 -33.07 10.34 10.28
CA ILE A 166 -31.68 10.72 10.52
C ILE A 166 -31.34 11.93 9.67
N HIS A 167 -31.19 13.09 10.31
CA HIS A 167 -30.89 14.39 9.70
C HIS A 167 -29.55 14.96 10.15
N GLY A 168 -28.86 14.26 11.07
CA GLY A 168 -27.57 14.63 11.62
C GLY A 168 -27.05 13.62 12.63
N PRO A 169 -25.83 13.81 13.13
CA PRO A 169 -25.20 12.86 14.03
C PRO A 169 -25.90 12.72 15.40
N GLN A 170 -26.71 13.71 15.81
CA GLN A 170 -27.47 13.68 17.06
C GLN A 170 -28.61 12.64 17.03
N ASP A 171 -29.13 12.33 15.83
CA ASP A 171 -30.24 11.39 15.65
C ASP A 171 -29.80 9.92 15.71
N LEU A 172 -28.51 9.66 15.93
CA LEU A 172 -27.94 8.31 15.95
C LEU A 172 -28.09 7.58 17.28
N ASN A 173 -28.57 8.22 18.33
CA ASN A 173 -28.81 7.52 19.60
C ASN A 173 -29.85 6.39 19.43
N GLY A 174 -29.47 5.17 19.85
CA GLY A 174 -30.28 3.97 19.68
C GLY A 174 -30.29 3.39 18.25
N LYS A 175 -29.65 4.06 17.28
CA LYS A 175 -29.51 3.56 15.89
C LYS A 175 -28.32 2.66 15.73
N ARG A 176 -28.39 1.77 14.74
CA ARG A 176 -27.29 0.90 14.33
C ARG A 176 -26.47 1.66 13.30
N LEU A 177 -25.20 1.91 13.62
CA LEU A 177 -24.26 2.67 12.81
C LEU A 177 -23.13 1.77 12.35
N CYS A 178 -22.81 1.79 11.05
CA CYS A 178 -21.60 1.15 10.55
C CYS A 178 -20.47 2.16 10.33
N SER A 179 -19.26 1.75 10.69
CA SER A 179 -18.02 2.41 10.31
C SER A 179 -16.91 1.38 10.17
N VAL A 180 -15.72 1.80 9.73
CA VAL A 180 -14.59 0.90 9.47
C VAL A 180 -13.64 0.85 10.66
N THR A 181 -13.23 -0.35 11.04
CA THR A 181 -12.21 -0.57 12.08
C THR A 181 -10.93 0.20 11.74
N GLY A 182 -10.42 0.99 12.70
CA GLY A 182 -9.25 1.85 12.49
C GLY A 182 -9.55 3.21 11.85
N SER A 183 -10.83 3.50 11.54
CA SER A 183 -11.31 4.84 11.16
C SER A 183 -11.52 5.71 12.40
N THR A 184 -11.36 7.04 12.23
CA THR A 184 -11.66 8.02 13.28
C THR A 184 -13.16 8.26 13.45
N SER A 185 -13.94 8.01 12.39
CA SER A 185 -15.33 8.44 12.26
C SER A 185 -16.26 7.90 13.36
N ALA A 186 -16.16 6.60 13.70
CA ALA A 186 -16.98 6.00 14.75
C ALA A 186 -16.67 6.61 16.14
N THR A 187 -15.38 6.86 16.40
CA THR A 187 -14.93 7.46 17.66
C THR A 187 -15.46 8.88 17.81
N VAL A 188 -15.48 9.67 16.74
CA VAL A 188 -16.03 11.03 16.73
C VAL A 188 -17.52 11.02 17.07
N ILE A 189 -18.30 10.13 16.42
CA ILE A 189 -19.74 10.02 16.73
C ILE A 189 -19.96 9.70 18.22
N LYS A 190 -19.32 8.65 18.74
CA LYS A 190 -19.50 8.22 20.14
C LYS A 190 -19.12 9.31 21.15
N LYS A 191 -18.02 10.00 20.89
CA LYS A 191 -17.49 11.00 21.82
C LYS A 191 -18.22 12.33 21.80
N ARG A 192 -18.74 12.77 20.64
CA ARG A 192 -19.23 14.13 20.46
C ARG A 192 -20.75 14.25 20.29
N TYR A 193 -21.41 13.21 19.75
CA TYR A 193 -22.78 13.36 19.27
C TYR A 193 -23.76 12.32 19.81
N ALA A 194 -23.41 11.04 19.78
CA ALA A 194 -24.35 9.96 20.06
C ALA A 194 -23.68 8.85 20.88
N SER A 195 -23.65 9.02 22.21
CA SER A 195 -23.00 8.06 23.12
C SER A 195 -23.71 6.69 23.19
N LYS A 196 -25.03 6.65 22.87
CA LYS A 196 -25.87 5.43 22.88
C LYS A 196 -26.02 4.79 21.49
N VAL A 197 -25.16 5.15 20.52
CA VAL A 197 -25.16 4.54 19.19
C VAL A 197 -24.73 3.08 19.27
N GLN A 198 -25.41 2.20 18.53
CA GLN A 198 -25.02 0.79 18.38
C GLN A 198 -24.05 0.67 17.21
N LEU A 199 -22.74 0.63 17.51
CA LEU A 199 -21.70 0.58 16.50
C LEU A 199 -21.49 -0.84 16.00
N MET A 200 -21.51 -1.00 14.67
CA MET A 200 -21.02 -2.15 13.93
C MET A 200 -19.74 -1.73 13.17
N GLU A 201 -18.64 -2.40 13.43
CA GLU A 201 -17.40 -2.18 12.69
C GLU A 201 -17.19 -3.24 11.61
N GLN A 202 -16.80 -2.80 10.43
CA GLN A 202 -16.52 -3.64 9.28
C GLN A 202 -15.07 -3.41 8.78
N PRO A 203 -14.47 -4.36 8.04
CA PRO A 203 -13.16 -4.16 7.44
C PRO A 203 -13.12 -3.07 6.36
N SER A 204 -14.24 -2.87 5.64
CA SER A 204 -14.34 -1.95 4.50
C SER A 204 -15.65 -1.15 4.49
N TYR A 205 -15.63 0.00 3.81
CA TYR A 205 -16.84 0.79 3.62
C TYR A 205 -17.81 0.18 2.59
N ALA A 206 -17.33 -0.64 1.68
CA ALA A 206 -18.19 -1.41 0.79
C ALA A 206 -19.07 -2.41 1.57
N GLU A 207 -18.53 -3.03 2.61
CA GLU A 207 -19.29 -3.90 3.52
C GLU A 207 -20.30 -3.10 4.37
N CYS A 208 -19.91 -1.92 4.86
CA CYS A 208 -20.84 -1.01 5.54
C CYS A 208 -21.99 -0.59 4.62
N ALA A 209 -21.71 -0.25 3.36
CA ALA A 209 -22.75 0.12 2.38
C ALA A 209 -23.69 -1.08 2.10
N THR A 210 -23.17 -2.30 2.02
CA THR A 210 -23.96 -3.52 1.89
C THR A 210 -24.85 -3.76 3.09
N ALA A 211 -24.32 -3.59 4.32
CA ALA A 211 -25.10 -3.71 5.56
C ALA A 211 -26.21 -2.65 5.65
N LEU A 212 -25.94 -1.40 5.21
CA LEU A 212 -26.93 -0.35 5.14
C LEU A 212 -28.02 -0.67 4.11
N PHE A 213 -27.62 -1.13 2.95
CA PHE A 213 -28.53 -1.52 1.88
C PHE A 213 -29.48 -2.64 2.29
N SER A 214 -28.96 -3.63 3.00
CA SER A 214 -29.73 -4.79 3.52
C SER A 214 -30.56 -4.46 4.77
N GLY A 215 -30.50 -3.23 5.30
CA GLY A 215 -31.23 -2.84 6.51
C GLY A 215 -30.63 -3.39 7.82
N ILE A 216 -29.44 -3.97 7.77
CA ILE A 216 -28.72 -4.46 8.97
C ILE A 216 -28.31 -3.28 9.86
N VAL A 217 -27.93 -2.16 9.25
CA VAL A 217 -27.63 -0.90 9.93
C VAL A 217 -28.54 0.21 9.41
N ASP A 218 -28.65 1.29 10.17
CA ASP A 218 -29.52 2.43 9.88
C ASP A 218 -28.77 3.55 9.18
N ALA A 219 -27.45 3.66 9.42
CA ALA A 219 -26.56 4.62 8.82
C ALA A 219 -25.13 4.08 8.67
N VAL A 220 -24.37 4.70 7.78
CA VAL A 220 -22.90 4.57 7.70
C VAL A 220 -22.31 5.95 7.93
N THR A 221 -21.20 6.02 8.66
CA THR A 221 -20.48 7.28 8.88
C THR A 221 -19.04 7.18 8.40
N THR A 222 -18.64 8.13 7.60
CA THR A 222 -17.28 8.46 7.18
C THR A 222 -17.30 9.79 6.44
N ASP A 223 -16.28 10.10 5.69
CA ASP A 223 -16.13 11.38 5.02
C ASP A 223 -16.99 11.47 3.75
N ASP A 224 -17.48 12.63 3.47
CA ASP A 224 -18.45 12.98 2.43
C ASP A 224 -18.05 12.48 1.03
N ILE A 225 -16.78 12.64 0.66
CA ILE A 225 -16.25 12.14 -0.63
C ILE A 225 -16.38 10.61 -0.74
N ILE A 226 -16.10 9.87 0.34
CA ILE A 226 -16.24 8.41 0.37
C ILE A 226 -17.71 8.03 0.25
N LEU A 227 -18.58 8.67 1.05
CA LEU A 227 -20.01 8.41 1.04
C LEU A 227 -20.65 8.73 -0.32
N ALA A 228 -20.22 9.80 -0.97
CA ALA A 228 -20.68 10.16 -2.30
C ALA A 228 -20.33 9.08 -3.35
N GLY A 229 -19.11 8.54 -3.29
CA GLY A 229 -18.71 7.42 -4.13
C GLY A 229 -19.54 6.16 -3.90
N LEU A 230 -19.80 5.81 -2.65
CA LEU A 230 -20.66 4.67 -2.28
C LEU A 230 -22.12 4.88 -2.72
N ALA A 231 -22.66 6.10 -2.53
CA ALA A 231 -24.02 6.45 -2.94
C ALA A 231 -24.21 6.36 -4.45
N SER A 232 -23.23 6.83 -5.24
CA SER A 232 -23.29 6.77 -6.71
C SER A 232 -23.38 5.32 -7.22
N ASN A 233 -22.65 4.40 -6.59
CA ASN A 233 -22.71 2.97 -6.91
C ASN A 233 -24.02 2.29 -6.46
N ALA A 234 -24.76 2.87 -5.54
CA ALA A 234 -26.00 2.32 -5.01
C ALA A 234 -27.23 2.58 -5.91
N ARG A 235 -27.05 3.15 -7.10
CA ARG A 235 -28.11 3.37 -8.10
C ARG A 235 -29.35 4.09 -7.50
N GLY A 236 -29.11 5.15 -6.74
CA GLY A 236 -30.17 5.99 -6.16
C GLY A 236 -30.87 5.40 -4.91
N ARG A 237 -30.40 4.28 -4.37
CA ARG A 237 -30.99 3.64 -3.18
C ARG A 237 -30.43 4.15 -1.86
N LEU A 238 -29.29 4.83 -1.89
CA LEU A 238 -28.66 5.48 -0.76
C LEU A 238 -28.55 6.98 -1.01
N LYS A 239 -28.48 7.76 0.06
CA LYS A 239 -28.28 9.22 0.00
C LYS A 239 -27.43 9.68 1.17
N LEU A 240 -26.60 10.70 0.94
CA LEU A 240 -25.96 11.44 2.03
C LEU A 240 -27.01 12.26 2.76
N VAL A 241 -26.79 12.47 4.07
CA VAL A 241 -27.53 13.48 4.84
C VAL A 241 -27.16 14.88 4.34
N GLY A 242 -25.91 15.07 3.88
CA GLY A 242 -25.46 16.29 3.19
C GLY A 242 -25.17 17.44 4.14
N LYS A 243 -24.76 17.13 5.37
CA LYS A 243 -24.41 18.09 6.41
C LYS A 243 -23.11 17.67 7.10
N PRO A 244 -21.96 17.84 6.45
CA PRO A 244 -20.68 17.52 7.06
C PRO A 244 -20.51 18.26 8.39
N PHE A 245 -20.02 17.56 9.42
CA PHE A 245 -19.97 18.07 10.80
C PHE A 245 -18.55 18.04 11.41
N THR A 246 -17.54 17.66 10.62
CA THR A 246 -16.11 17.76 10.99
C THR A 246 -15.30 18.26 9.81
N GLN A 247 -14.03 18.52 10.06
CA GLN A 247 -13.00 18.73 9.04
C GLN A 247 -11.97 17.62 9.16
N GLU A 248 -11.77 16.88 8.08
CA GLU A 248 -10.84 15.77 8.00
C GLU A 248 -9.71 16.09 7.02
N TYR A 249 -8.54 16.42 7.58
CA TYR A 249 -7.35 16.77 6.79
C TYR A 249 -6.67 15.49 6.30
N TYR A 250 -6.78 15.17 5.03
CA TYR A 250 -6.15 14.00 4.45
C TYR A 250 -4.67 14.24 4.18
N GLY A 251 -3.83 13.43 4.81
CA GLY A 251 -2.38 13.44 4.62
C GLY A 251 -1.88 12.19 3.90
N ILE A 252 -0.68 12.30 3.42
CA ILE A 252 0.12 11.21 2.88
C ILE A 252 0.96 10.64 4.02
N GLY A 253 0.61 9.44 4.50
CA GLY A 253 1.36 8.77 5.55
C GLY A 253 2.68 8.23 5.04
N ILE A 254 3.76 8.43 5.80
CA ILE A 254 5.11 7.92 5.52
C ILE A 254 5.74 7.33 6.77
N GLN A 255 6.71 6.44 6.58
CA GLN A 255 7.44 5.86 7.70
C GLN A 255 8.17 6.93 8.50
N LYS A 256 8.04 6.90 9.82
CA LYS A 256 8.75 7.80 10.73
C LYS A 256 10.19 7.35 10.92
N ASN A 257 11.13 8.10 10.34
CA ASN A 257 12.56 7.84 10.43
C ASN A 257 13.37 9.13 10.20
N LYS A 258 14.71 9.03 10.25
CA LYS A 258 15.60 10.19 10.08
C LYS A 258 15.47 10.93 8.73
N ASN A 259 14.94 10.27 7.70
CA ASN A 259 14.77 10.83 6.36
C ASN A 259 13.33 11.31 6.08
N SER A 260 12.39 11.03 6.99
CA SER A 260 10.96 11.30 6.78
C SER A 260 10.67 12.77 6.47
N LYS A 261 11.37 13.70 7.14
CA LYS A 261 11.21 15.15 6.90
C LYS A 261 11.57 15.54 5.46
N VAL A 262 12.69 15.04 4.93
CA VAL A 262 13.11 15.33 3.55
C VAL A 262 12.14 14.69 2.55
N PHE A 263 11.64 13.50 2.85
CA PHE A 263 10.67 12.82 1.99
C PHE A 263 9.32 13.55 2.00
N ALA A 264 8.84 13.97 3.18
CA ALA A 264 7.63 14.79 3.30
C ALA A 264 7.74 16.09 2.48
N GLN A 265 8.85 16.82 2.57
CA GLN A 265 9.06 18.06 1.79
C GLN A 265 8.97 17.82 0.27
N LYS A 266 9.50 16.71 -0.24
CA LYS A 266 9.37 16.37 -1.67
C LYS A 266 7.91 16.08 -2.06
N ILE A 267 7.17 15.40 -1.18
CA ILE A 267 5.75 15.11 -1.38
C ILE A 267 4.94 16.40 -1.34
N ASP A 268 5.20 17.29 -0.36
CA ASP A 268 4.51 18.58 -0.23
C ASP A 268 4.74 19.48 -1.44
N ALA A 269 5.98 19.53 -1.94
CA ALA A 269 6.30 20.23 -3.17
C ALA A 269 5.51 19.68 -4.37
N ALA A 270 5.35 18.35 -4.47
CA ALA A 270 4.56 17.72 -5.53
C ALA A 270 3.06 18.03 -5.40
N VAL A 271 2.51 18.01 -4.18
CA VAL A 271 1.11 18.37 -3.93
C VAL A 271 0.85 19.84 -4.27
N ASN A 272 1.73 20.74 -3.83
CA ASN A 272 1.64 22.18 -4.14
C ASN A 272 1.73 22.46 -5.64
N ASP A 273 2.60 21.75 -6.36
CA ASP A 273 2.70 21.83 -7.81
C ASP A 273 1.44 21.29 -8.50
N MET A 274 0.86 20.19 -8.00
CA MET A 274 -0.41 19.63 -8.49
C MET A 274 -1.56 20.65 -8.38
N VAL A 275 -1.61 21.41 -7.29
CA VAL A 275 -2.57 22.51 -7.08
C VAL A 275 -2.28 23.65 -8.04
N LYS A 276 -1.03 24.15 -8.08
CA LYS A 276 -0.61 25.28 -8.91
C LYS A 276 -0.85 25.06 -10.40
N THR A 277 -0.68 23.85 -10.89
CA THR A 277 -0.91 23.50 -12.31
C THR A 277 -2.39 23.25 -12.64
N GLY A 278 -3.30 23.34 -11.66
CA GLY A 278 -4.73 23.01 -11.80
C GLY A 278 -4.99 21.52 -12.00
N THR A 279 -3.98 20.67 -11.85
CA THR A 279 -4.12 19.21 -11.99
C THR A 279 -4.93 18.63 -10.84
N TRP A 280 -4.80 19.17 -9.64
CA TRP A 280 -5.60 18.81 -8.47
C TRP A 280 -7.12 18.95 -8.76
N MET A 281 -7.53 20.11 -9.28
CA MET A 281 -8.95 20.38 -9.58
C MET A 281 -9.47 19.45 -10.68
N ARG A 282 -8.67 19.18 -11.71
CA ARG A 282 -9.04 18.23 -12.77
C ARG A 282 -9.18 16.81 -12.23
N ALA A 283 -8.21 16.38 -11.41
CA ALA A 283 -8.18 15.04 -10.83
C ALA A 283 -9.41 14.79 -9.95
N ILE A 284 -9.73 15.70 -9.02
CA ILE A 284 -10.88 15.51 -8.12
C ILE A 284 -12.20 15.53 -8.89
N LYS A 285 -12.38 16.47 -9.83
CA LYS A 285 -13.57 16.55 -10.67
C LYS A 285 -13.80 15.29 -11.49
N ASN A 286 -12.75 14.75 -12.11
CA ASN A 286 -12.81 13.53 -12.91
C ASN A 286 -13.09 12.29 -12.05
N SER A 287 -12.40 12.18 -10.91
CA SER A 287 -12.51 11.03 -10.00
C SER A 287 -13.90 10.95 -9.35
N THR A 288 -14.53 12.08 -9.08
CA THR A 288 -15.83 12.14 -8.41
C THR A 288 -17.00 12.41 -9.36
N ALA A 289 -16.75 12.36 -10.67
CA ALA A 289 -17.78 12.58 -11.69
C ALA A 289 -18.99 11.66 -11.49
N GLY A 290 -20.20 12.25 -11.51
CA GLY A 290 -21.45 11.51 -11.30
C GLY A 290 -21.78 11.14 -9.84
N SER A 291 -20.89 11.44 -8.88
CA SER A 291 -21.17 11.20 -7.45
C SER A 291 -21.94 12.33 -6.75
N GLY A 292 -21.99 13.51 -7.36
CA GLY A 292 -22.54 14.72 -6.74
C GLY A 292 -21.62 15.38 -5.72
N TYR A 293 -20.40 14.85 -5.52
CA TYR A 293 -19.42 15.45 -4.61
C TYR A 293 -18.81 16.72 -5.20
N SER A 294 -18.66 17.73 -4.35
CA SER A 294 -17.85 18.93 -4.61
C SER A 294 -17.05 19.26 -3.35
N PRO A 295 -15.72 19.43 -3.44
CA PRO A 295 -14.94 19.83 -2.28
C PRO A 295 -15.36 21.22 -1.80
N ASP A 296 -15.38 21.42 -0.47
CA ASP A 296 -15.69 22.72 0.12
C ASP A 296 -14.60 23.75 -0.31
N PRO A 297 -14.96 24.82 -1.04
CA PRO A 297 -14.02 25.79 -1.55
C PRO A 297 -13.36 26.64 -0.44
N GLN A 298 -13.91 26.65 0.76
CA GLN A 298 -13.31 27.33 1.92
C GLN A 298 -11.99 26.66 2.34
N TYR A 299 -11.89 25.33 2.15
CA TYR A 299 -10.76 24.55 2.62
C TYR A 299 -9.98 23.88 1.47
N ASN A 300 -10.50 23.92 0.24
CA ASN A 300 -9.92 23.21 -0.90
C ASN A 300 -9.74 24.10 -2.15
N PRO A 301 -8.63 23.91 -2.90
CA PRO A 301 -7.55 22.98 -2.61
C PRO A 301 -6.75 23.42 -1.39
N PRO A 302 -6.29 22.50 -0.53
CA PRO A 302 -5.43 22.85 0.58
C PRO A 302 -4.03 23.21 0.08
N VAL A 303 -3.34 24.06 0.83
CA VAL A 303 -1.90 24.29 0.64
C VAL A 303 -1.17 23.37 1.61
N ALA A 304 -0.34 22.48 1.08
CA ALA A 304 0.52 21.66 1.92
C ALA A 304 1.53 22.58 2.64
N ARG A 305 1.59 22.48 3.97
CA ARG A 305 2.46 23.30 4.77
C ARG A 305 3.86 22.71 4.75
N GLU A 306 4.80 23.42 4.16
CA GLU A 306 6.21 23.03 4.17
C GLU A 306 6.72 23.00 5.61
N GLY A 307 6.92 21.82 6.18
CA GLY A 307 7.77 21.61 7.36
C GLY A 307 7.12 21.66 8.74
N GLU A 308 5.82 21.41 8.91
CA GLU A 308 5.22 21.14 10.24
C GLU A 308 5.30 19.68 10.67
#